data_4b78bcfae83f80f1a9f5acbd98d27c93
#
_entry.id   4b78bcfae83f80f1a9f5acbd98d27c93
#
_cell.length_a   1.000
_cell.length_b   1.000
_cell.length_c   1.000
_cell.angle_alpha   90.00
_cell.angle_beta   90.00
_cell.angle_gamma   90.00
#
_symmetry.space_group_name_H-M   'P 1'
#
loop_
_entity.id
_entity.type
_entity.pdbx_description
1 polymer ?
#
loop_
_entity_poly.entity_id
_entity_poly.type
_entity_poly.pdbx_seq_one_letter_code
_entity_poly.pdbx_strand_id
1 'polypeptide(L)'
;MESIREEFRDIEDKSIVLFIPSITEYHQSIPDILDLLVNERDLNCVYVTINKSYRRLNDLFSKKGINTGSIFFVDTVSKGLGFDSNDGDFFLLADPRNLSGLSITIAKAVKRSNGRFLIFDSLSSLNLYNSVSRISKFFHALTAEIRSWNIGAIVISMDEEFKEELINTFSGFCDKTIKRV
;
A
#
# COMPACT_ATOMS: atom_id res chain seq x y z
N MET A 1 25.25 3.63 -0.97
CA MET A 1 23.81 3.71 -0.60
C MET A 1 23.31 2.29 -0.52
N GLU A 2 22.76 1.88 0.60
CA GLU A 2 22.20 0.54 0.80
C GLU A 2 21.09 0.27 -0.21
N SER A 3 20.99 -0.95 -0.76
CA SER A 3 19.94 -1.24 -1.71
C SER A 3 18.57 -1.24 -1.00
N ILE A 4 17.50 -0.91 -1.72
CA ILE A 4 16.15 -0.93 -1.16
C ILE A 4 15.82 -2.32 -0.58
N ARG A 5 16.31 -3.39 -1.20
CA ARG A 5 16.11 -4.78 -0.75
C ARG A 5 16.80 -5.06 0.57
N GLU A 6 18.02 -4.53 0.81
CA GLU A 6 18.72 -4.69 2.08
C GLU A 6 17.97 -3.97 3.20
N GLU A 7 17.51 -2.74 2.94
CA GLU A 7 16.78 -1.93 3.91
C GLU A 7 15.44 -2.55 4.33
N PHE A 8 14.75 -3.25 3.41
CA PHE A 8 13.49 -3.93 3.67
C PHE A 8 13.65 -5.40 4.09
N ARG A 9 14.84 -6.01 3.93
CA ARG A 9 15.07 -7.42 4.30
C ARG A 9 14.92 -7.65 5.80
N ASP A 10 15.35 -6.70 6.61
CA ASP A 10 15.37 -6.79 8.07
C ASP A 10 14.07 -6.26 8.73
N ILE A 11 13.05 -5.93 7.92
CA ILE A 11 11.77 -5.50 8.46
C ILE A 11 11.03 -6.69 9.05
N GLU A 12 10.63 -6.54 10.31
CA GLU A 12 9.84 -7.54 11.02
C GLU A 12 8.47 -7.75 10.36
N ASP A 13 7.96 -8.98 10.39
CA ASP A 13 6.73 -9.39 9.72
C ASP A 13 5.47 -8.60 10.14
N LYS A 14 5.51 -7.92 11.27
CA LYS A 14 4.37 -7.20 11.86
C LYS A 14 4.62 -5.70 11.99
N SER A 15 5.73 -5.21 11.48
CA SER A 15 6.06 -3.78 11.51
C SER A 15 5.24 -3.00 10.50
N ILE A 16 4.82 -1.80 10.89
CA ILE A 16 4.25 -0.79 10.01
C ILE A 16 5.35 0.19 9.63
N VAL A 17 5.66 0.26 8.34
CA VAL A 17 6.72 1.11 7.79
C VAL A 17 6.10 2.22 6.96
N LEU A 18 6.45 3.46 7.26
CA LEU A 18 6.21 4.59 6.37
C LEU A 18 7.40 4.68 5.40
N PHE A 19 7.14 4.48 4.11
CA PHE A 19 8.14 4.56 3.05
C PHE A 19 7.93 5.83 2.22
N ILE A 20 8.98 6.65 2.15
CA ILE A 20 8.97 7.93 1.44
C ILE A 20 10.07 7.87 0.37
N PRO A 21 9.79 7.27 -0.80
CA PRO A 21 10.74 7.22 -1.91
C PRO A 21 10.88 8.58 -2.59
N SER A 22 12.02 8.82 -3.23
CA SER A 22 12.12 9.85 -4.25
C SER A 22 11.28 9.47 -5.48
N ILE A 23 10.89 10.45 -6.31
CA ILE A 23 10.10 10.20 -7.52
C ILE A 23 10.83 9.22 -8.47
N THR A 24 12.14 9.36 -8.58
CA THR A 24 12.96 8.50 -9.47
C THR A 24 13.04 7.06 -8.99
N GLU A 25 13.08 6.84 -7.67
CA GLU A 25 13.19 5.50 -7.08
C GLU A 25 11.84 4.78 -6.95
N TYR A 26 10.73 5.52 -6.83
CA TYR A 26 9.40 4.94 -6.62
C TYR A 26 9.08 3.78 -7.57
N HIS A 27 9.33 3.97 -8.87
CA HIS A 27 8.97 2.98 -9.89
C HIS A 27 9.76 1.67 -9.79
N GLN A 28 10.99 1.72 -9.27
CA GLN A 28 11.83 0.53 -9.09
C GLN A 28 11.62 -0.08 -7.71
N SER A 29 11.46 0.73 -6.70
CA SER A 29 11.33 0.27 -5.30
C SER A 29 10.14 -0.64 -5.07
N ILE A 30 8.99 -0.33 -5.68
CA ILE A 30 7.78 -1.11 -5.44
C ILE A 30 7.91 -2.56 -5.96
N PRO A 31 8.35 -2.81 -7.20
CA PRO A 31 8.63 -4.16 -7.65
C PRO A 31 9.68 -4.89 -6.80
N ASP A 32 10.75 -4.21 -6.37
CA ASP A 32 11.81 -4.81 -5.57
C ASP A 32 11.30 -5.25 -4.18
N ILE A 33 10.46 -4.42 -3.56
CA ILE A 33 9.81 -4.72 -2.28
C ILE A 33 8.83 -5.91 -2.45
N LEU A 34 8.02 -5.91 -3.50
CA LEU A 34 7.09 -7.01 -3.78
C LEU A 34 7.81 -8.32 -4.06
N ASP A 35 8.91 -8.28 -4.83
CA ASP A 35 9.72 -9.46 -5.10
C ASP A 35 10.27 -10.06 -3.80
N LEU A 36 10.76 -9.20 -2.90
CA LEU A 36 11.23 -9.61 -1.58
C LEU A 36 10.10 -10.26 -0.75
N LEU A 37 8.93 -9.60 -0.66
CA LEU A 37 7.84 -10.08 0.18
C LEU A 37 7.17 -11.33 -0.37
N VAL A 38 6.89 -11.35 -1.67
CA VAL A 38 6.08 -12.37 -2.33
C VAL A 38 6.94 -13.56 -2.77
N ASN A 39 8.05 -13.30 -3.49
CA ASN A 39 8.85 -14.39 -4.06
C ASN A 39 9.88 -14.94 -3.06
N GLU A 40 10.56 -14.09 -2.27
CA GLU A 40 11.59 -14.59 -1.33
C GLU A 40 11.01 -15.02 0.02
N ARG A 41 10.05 -14.23 0.57
CA ARG A 41 9.47 -14.50 1.89
C ARG A 41 8.17 -15.31 1.84
N ASP A 42 7.66 -15.62 0.64
CA ASP A 42 6.43 -16.39 0.40
C ASP A 42 5.21 -15.85 1.16
N LEU A 43 5.06 -14.52 1.18
CA LEU A 43 3.96 -13.85 1.86
C LEU A 43 2.82 -13.53 0.90
N ASN A 44 1.57 -13.77 1.34
CA ASN A 44 0.40 -13.23 0.68
C ASN A 44 0.29 -11.73 1.00
N CYS A 45 0.24 -10.90 -0.02
CA CYS A 45 0.16 -9.46 0.10
C CYS A 45 -1.21 -8.92 -0.31
N VAL A 46 -1.70 -7.92 0.42
CA VAL A 46 -2.80 -7.05 -0.03
C VAL A 46 -2.20 -5.76 -0.56
N TYR A 47 -2.50 -5.42 -1.80
CA TYR A 47 -2.03 -4.19 -2.44
C TYR A 47 -3.16 -3.21 -2.67
N VAL A 48 -3.17 -2.12 -1.92
CA VAL A 48 -4.14 -1.04 -2.07
C VAL A 48 -3.58 -0.02 -3.04
N THR A 49 -4.25 0.19 -4.16
CA THR A 49 -3.81 1.15 -5.19
C THR A 49 -4.76 2.33 -5.32
N ILE A 50 -4.19 3.53 -5.28
CA ILE A 50 -4.94 4.80 -5.44
C ILE A 50 -4.75 5.40 -6.84
N ASN A 51 -3.64 5.09 -7.52
CA ASN A 51 -3.24 5.75 -8.76
C ASN A 51 -3.28 4.89 -10.02
N LYS A 52 -3.24 3.57 -9.87
CA LYS A 52 -3.16 2.64 -11.00
C LYS A 52 -4.18 1.53 -10.85
N SER A 53 -4.82 1.13 -11.96
CA SER A 53 -5.77 0.02 -11.93
C SER A 53 -5.07 -1.31 -11.63
N TYR A 54 -5.82 -2.23 -11.03
CA TYR A 54 -5.41 -3.62 -10.80
C TYR A 54 -4.81 -4.25 -12.06
N ARG A 55 -5.47 -4.14 -13.20
CA ARG A 55 -5.00 -4.75 -14.47
C ARG A 55 -3.61 -4.27 -14.86
N ARG A 56 -3.38 -2.96 -14.78
CA ARG A 56 -2.08 -2.38 -15.11
C ARG A 56 -0.97 -2.83 -14.16
N LEU A 57 -1.26 -2.90 -12.87
CA LEU A 57 -0.30 -3.36 -11.86
C LEU A 57 -0.01 -4.84 -11.99
N ASN A 58 -1.03 -5.67 -12.21
CA ASN A 58 -0.89 -7.10 -12.42
C ASN A 58 0.02 -7.41 -13.62
N ASP A 59 -0.19 -6.72 -14.74
CA ASP A 59 0.67 -6.85 -15.93
C ASP A 59 2.11 -6.40 -15.65
N LEU A 60 2.29 -5.27 -14.96
CA LEU A 60 3.61 -4.75 -14.62
C LEU A 60 4.38 -5.73 -13.72
N PHE A 61 3.74 -6.23 -12.67
CA PHE A 61 4.37 -7.13 -11.70
C PHE A 61 4.66 -8.50 -12.30
N SER A 62 3.75 -9.05 -13.11
CA SER A 62 3.96 -10.30 -13.85
C SER A 62 5.16 -10.21 -14.80
N LYS A 63 5.29 -9.11 -15.55
CA LYS A 63 6.45 -8.86 -16.44
C LYS A 63 7.77 -8.75 -15.68
N LYS A 64 7.73 -8.37 -14.42
CA LYS A 64 8.89 -8.32 -13.52
C LYS A 64 9.17 -9.64 -12.80
N GLY A 65 8.42 -10.70 -13.08
CA GLY A 65 8.60 -12.03 -12.49
C GLY A 65 8.05 -12.19 -11.08
N ILE A 66 7.21 -11.24 -10.63
CA ILE A 66 6.56 -11.31 -9.32
C ILE A 66 5.35 -12.25 -9.41
N ASN A 67 5.21 -13.17 -8.46
CA ASN A 67 4.06 -14.07 -8.37
C ASN A 67 2.78 -13.30 -7.98
N THR A 68 2.07 -12.77 -8.96
CA THR A 68 0.84 -11.99 -8.73
C THR A 68 -0.31 -12.83 -8.18
N GLY A 69 -0.25 -14.17 -8.25
CA GLY A 69 -1.21 -15.05 -7.60
C GLY A 69 -1.22 -14.95 -6.06
N SER A 70 -0.14 -14.43 -5.47
CA SER A 70 -0.03 -14.14 -4.04
C SER A 70 -0.34 -12.68 -3.68
N ILE A 71 -0.85 -11.88 -4.64
CA ILE A 71 -1.22 -10.48 -4.42
C ILE A 71 -2.74 -10.33 -4.59
N PHE A 72 -3.40 -9.82 -3.57
CA PHE A 72 -4.81 -9.43 -3.63
C PHE A 72 -4.92 -7.91 -3.71
N PHE A 73 -5.64 -7.39 -4.70
CA PHE A 73 -5.70 -5.95 -4.94
C PHE A 73 -6.96 -5.32 -4.35
N VAL A 74 -6.81 -4.12 -3.80
CA VAL A 74 -7.90 -3.18 -3.54
C VAL A 74 -7.73 -2.03 -4.53
N ASP A 75 -8.58 -1.99 -5.56
CA ASP A 75 -8.48 -1.06 -6.69
C ASP A 75 -9.47 0.10 -6.52
N THR A 76 -8.94 1.31 -6.36
CA THR A 76 -9.78 2.51 -6.23
C THR A 76 -9.93 3.28 -7.55
N VAL A 77 -9.32 2.80 -8.63
CA VAL A 77 -9.25 3.51 -9.92
C VAL A 77 -10.29 2.99 -10.91
N SER A 78 -10.43 1.67 -11.05
CA SER A 78 -11.22 1.04 -12.11
C SER A 78 -12.70 1.41 -12.05
N LYS A 79 -13.27 1.49 -10.86
CA LYS A 79 -14.67 1.86 -10.66
C LYS A 79 -14.99 3.28 -11.18
N GLY A 80 -14.09 4.22 -10.94
CA GLY A 80 -14.24 5.61 -11.38
C GLY A 80 -14.06 5.78 -12.89
N LEU A 81 -13.34 4.89 -13.55
CA LEU A 81 -13.07 4.91 -14.99
C LEU A 81 -14.06 4.06 -15.81
N GLY A 82 -14.98 3.33 -15.15
CA GLY A 82 -15.98 2.48 -15.81
C GLY A 82 -15.41 1.22 -16.45
N PHE A 83 -14.17 0.84 -16.15
CA PHE A 83 -13.54 -0.34 -16.71
C PHE A 83 -14.01 -1.65 -16.09
N ASP A 84 -14.28 -1.63 -14.77
CA ASP A 84 -14.84 -2.75 -14.04
C ASP A 84 -15.94 -2.24 -13.12
N SER A 85 -17.07 -2.92 -13.11
CA SER A 85 -18.22 -2.56 -12.26
C SER A 85 -18.35 -3.47 -11.04
N ASN A 86 -17.66 -4.61 -11.02
CA ASN A 86 -17.78 -5.65 -10.02
C ASN A 86 -16.41 -6.10 -9.49
N ASP A 87 -16.42 -6.58 -8.25
CA ASP A 87 -15.27 -7.26 -7.65
C ASP A 87 -14.92 -8.54 -8.42
N GLY A 88 -13.65 -8.91 -8.40
CA GLY A 88 -13.12 -10.12 -9.01
C GLY A 88 -12.56 -11.09 -7.97
N ASP A 89 -11.98 -12.21 -8.47
CA ASP A 89 -11.41 -13.25 -7.61
C ASP A 89 -10.16 -12.78 -6.87
N PHE A 90 -9.38 -11.88 -7.47
CA PHE A 90 -8.11 -11.37 -6.95
C PHE A 90 -8.12 -9.87 -6.64
N PHE A 91 -9.28 -9.23 -6.73
CA PHE A 91 -9.41 -7.81 -6.41
C PHE A 91 -10.81 -7.44 -5.91
N LEU A 92 -10.86 -6.38 -5.11
CA LEU A 92 -12.07 -5.67 -4.69
C LEU A 92 -11.98 -4.22 -5.15
N LEU A 93 -13.14 -3.65 -5.50
CA LEU A 93 -13.24 -2.25 -5.90
C LEU A 93 -13.60 -1.36 -4.70
N ALA A 94 -12.97 -0.19 -4.61
CA ALA A 94 -13.27 0.80 -3.59
C ALA A 94 -13.37 2.22 -4.19
N ASP A 95 -13.90 3.16 -3.42
CA ASP A 95 -13.95 4.59 -3.78
C ASP A 95 -12.98 5.35 -2.89
N PRO A 96 -11.97 6.04 -3.44
CA PRO A 96 -10.97 6.76 -2.64
C PRO A 96 -11.55 7.97 -1.91
N ARG A 97 -12.75 8.42 -2.27
CA ARG A 97 -13.49 9.50 -1.58
C ARG A 97 -14.20 9.02 -0.32
N ASN A 98 -14.50 7.73 -0.26
CA ASN A 98 -15.15 7.07 0.88
C ASN A 98 -14.13 6.31 1.72
N LEU A 99 -13.44 7.00 2.63
CA LEU A 99 -12.38 6.39 3.44
C LEU A 99 -12.89 5.29 4.39
N SER A 100 -14.10 5.42 4.92
CA SER A 100 -14.71 4.36 5.73
C SER A 100 -15.00 3.11 4.91
N GLY A 101 -15.54 3.28 3.70
CA GLY A 101 -15.73 2.18 2.75
C GLY A 101 -14.42 1.54 2.32
N LEU A 102 -13.37 2.33 2.14
CA LEU A 102 -12.02 1.85 1.82
C LEU A 102 -11.46 0.97 2.96
N SER A 103 -11.56 1.40 4.23
CA SER A 103 -11.17 0.58 5.39
C SER A 103 -11.90 -0.77 5.41
N ILE A 104 -13.21 -0.77 5.21
CA ILE A 104 -14.01 -2.00 5.16
C ILE A 104 -13.55 -2.91 4.03
N THR A 105 -13.26 -2.35 2.87
CA THR A 105 -12.80 -3.13 1.70
C THR A 105 -11.41 -3.72 1.95
N ILE A 106 -10.50 -2.96 2.57
CA ILE A 106 -9.17 -3.46 2.97
C ILE A 106 -9.31 -4.63 3.95
N ALA A 107 -10.14 -4.51 4.98
CA ALA A 107 -10.38 -5.58 5.95
C ALA A 107 -10.92 -6.86 5.28
N LYS A 108 -11.85 -6.73 4.32
CA LYS A 108 -12.34 -7.85 3.51
C LYS A 108 -11.23 -8.49 2.68
N ALA A 109 -10.37 -7.68 2.05
CA ALA A 109 -9.26 -8.16 1.25
C ALA A 109 -8.25 -8.96 2.10
N VAL A 110 -7.86 -8.44 3.27
CA VAL A 110 -6.97 -9.12 4.21
C VAL A 110 -7.54 -10.48 4.63
N LYS A 111 -8.81 -10.51 5.00
CA LYS A 111 -9.48 -11.75 5.40
C LYS A 111 -9.60 -12.76 4.25
N ARG A 112 -10.00 -12.30 3.06
CA ARG A 112 -10.28 -13.14 1.88
C ARG A 112 -9.01 -13.77 1.32
N SER A 113 -7.91 -13.01 1.31
CA SER A 113 -6.61 -13.46 0.78
C SER A 113 -5.73 -14.16 1.81
N ASN A 114 -6.12 -14.21 3.08
CA ASN A 114 -5.22 -14.55 4.18
C ASN A 114 -3.93 -13.71 4.12
N GLY A 115 -4.10 -12.39 3.85
CA GLY A 115 -3.00 -11.45 3.68
C GLY A 115 -2.15 -11.33 4.95
N ARG A 116 -0.84 -11.42 4.78
CA ARG A 116 0.15 -11.32 5.86
C ARG A 116 0.88 -9.98 5.83
N PHE A 117 0.78 -9.27 4.72
CA PHE A 117 1.40 -7.98 4.52
C PHE A 117 0.51 -7.06 3.68
N LEU A 118 0.42 -5.78 4.08
CA LEU A 118 -0.33 -4.75 3.36
C LEU A 118 0.63 -3.76 2.71
N ILE A 119 0.41 -3.44 1.44
CA ILE A 119 1.07 -2.31 0.77
C ILE A 119 0.01 -1.29 0.41
N PHE A 120 0.15 -0.05 0.89
CA PHE A 120 -0.75 1.06 0.61
C PHE A 120 -0.07 2.08 -0.31
N ASP A 121 -0.47 2.15 -1.57
CA ASP A 121 0.16 2.96 -2.62
C ASP A 121 -0.84 3.93 -3.27
N SER A 122 -0.86 5.15 -2.84
CA SER A 122 -0.10 5.83 -1.80
C SER A 122 -1.00 6.70 -0.91
N LEU A 123 -0.56 6.95 0.31
CA LEU A 123 -1.28 7.79 1.25
C LEU A 123 -1.40 9.23 0.73
N SER A 124 -0.32 9.77 0.13
CA SER A 124 -0.30 11.10 -0.46
C SER A 124 -1.31 11.27 -1.60
N SER A 125 -1.56 10.22 -2.39
CA SER A 125 -2.52 10.29 -3.50
C SER A 125 -3.97 10.45 -3.04
N LEU A 126 -4.29 10.10 -1.80
CA LEU A 126 -5.61 10.39 -1.22
C LEU A 126 -5.90 11.89 -1.12
N ASN A 127 -4.85 12.74 -1.13
CA ASN A 127 -4.99 14.19 -1.09
C ASN A 127 -5.75 14.77 -2.30
N LEU A 128 -5.80 14.03 -3.41
CA LEU A 128 -6.62 14.38 -4.57
C LEU A 128 -8.12 14.32 -4.29
N TYR A 129 -8.54 13.56 -3.30
CA TYR A 129 -9.94 13.25 -3.02
C TYR A 129 -10.41 13.67 -1.63
N ASN A 130 -9.49 13.92 -0.71
CA ASN A 130 -9.80 14.13 0.70
C ASN A 130 -8.95 15.25 1.30
N SER A 131 -9.47 15.89 2.34
CA SER A 131 -8.68 16.84 3.14
C SER A 131 -7.60 16.10 3.96
N VAL A 132 -6.52 16.80 4.25
CA VAL A 132 -5.42 16.30 5.07
C VAL A 132 -5.91 15.79 6.44
N SER A 133 -6.84 16.50 7.08
CA SER A 133 -7.42 16.08 8.37
C SER A 133 -8.14 14.72 8.27
N ARG A 134 -8.88 14.49 7.18
CA ARG A 134 -9.54 13.20 6.93
C ARG A 134 -8.53 12.08 6.70
N ILE A 135 -7.47 12.35 5.93
CA ILE A 135 -6.39 11.39 5.67
C ILE A 135 -5.68 11.02 6.97
N SER A 136 -5.36 12.00 7.82
CA SER A 136 -4.69 11.75 9.10
C SER A 136 -5.54 10.86 10.02
N LYS A 137 -6.84 11.11 10.13
CA LYS A 137 -7.76 10.28 10.91
C LYS A 137 -7.88 8.87 10.33
N PHE A 138 -7.99 8.76 9.01
CA PHE A 138 -8.04 7.48 8.32
C PHE A 138 -6.76 6.68 8.57
N PHE A 139 -5.59 7.30 8.40
CA PHE A 139 -4.32 6.61 8.58
C PHE A 139 -4.10 6.15 10.03
N HIS A 140 -4.44 6.98 11.00
CA HIS A 140 -4.41 6.59 12.42
C HIS A 140 -5.31 5.37 12.68
N ALA A 141 -6.55 5.38 12.18
CA ALA A 141 -7.45 4.24 12.33
C ALA A 141 -6.94 2.99 11.59
N LEU A 142 -6.44 3.14 10.37
CA LEU A 142 -5.90 2.04 9.57
C LEU A 142 -4.71 1.36 10.25
N THR A 143 -3.78 2.13 10.83
CA THR A 143 -2.65 1.55 11.57
C THR A 143 -3.11 0.74 12.78
N ALA A 144 -4.13 1.18 13.50
CA ALA A 144 -4.72 0.41 14.60
C ALA A 144 -5.37 -0.89 14.12
N GLU A 145 -6.07 -0.86 12.98
CA GLU A 145 -6.66 -2.06 12.36
C GLU A 145 -5.58 -3.05 11.91
N ILE A 146 -4.54 -2.58 11.23
CA ILE A 146 -3.39 -3.41 10.79
C ILE A 146 -2.77 -4.14 11.99
N ARG A 147 -2.56 -3.44 13.11
CA ARG A 147 -2.06 -4.05 14.35
C ARG A 147 -3.02 -5.11 14.88
N SER A 148 -4.33 -4.86 14.84
CA SER A 148 -5.34 -5.83 15.29
C SER A 148 -5.38 -7.09 14.42
N TRP A 149 -5.07 -6.98 13.13
CA TRP A 149 -4.94 -8.13 12.22
C TRP A 149 -3.61 -8.88 12.39
N ASN A 150 -2.67 -8.33 13.14
CA ASN A 150 -1.36 -8.92 13.41
C ASN A 150 -0.55 -9.19 12.12
N ILE A 151 -0.57 -8.24 11.20
CA ILE A 151 0.16 -8.25 9.92
C ILE A 151 1.13 -7.08 9.83
N GLY A 152 2.08 -7.17 8.90
CA GLY A 152 2.95 -6.05 8.55
C GLY A 152 2.32 -5.12 7.50
N ALA A 153 2.87 -3.92 7.38
CA ALA A 153 2.46 -2.98 6.35
C ALA A 153 3.58 -2.06 5.88
N ILE A 154 3.54 -1.70 4.61
CA ILE A 154 4.30 -0.60 4.03
C ILE A 154 3.30 0.42 3.50
N VAL A 155 3.35 1.62 4.05
CA VAL A 155 2.53 2.74 3.60
C VAL A 155 3.42 3.72 2.86
N ILE A 156 3.12 3.92 1.58
CA ILE A 156 3.91 4.78 0.71
C ILE A 156 3.35 6.20 0.76
N SER A 157 4.23 7.17 0.90
CA SER A 157 3.90 8.59 0.82
C SER A 157 4.98 9.32 0.04
N MET A 158 4.61 10.11 -0.96
CA MET A 158 5.57 10.92 -1.72
C MET A 158 5.90 12.19 -0.94
N ASP A 159 7.19 12.52 -0.85
CA ASP A 159 7.70 13.63 -0.02
C ASP A 159 7.15 15.00 -0.44
N GLU A 160 6.95 15.22 -1.74
CA GLU A 160 6.54 16.53 -2.29
C GLU A 160 5.06 16.84 -2.06
N GLU A 161 4.25 15.88 -1.68
CA GLU A 161 2.78 16.03 -1.58
C GLU A 161 2.29 16.40 -0.18
N PHE A 162 3.10 16.19 0.86
CA PHE A 162 2.76 16.55 2.24
C PHE A 162 3.81 17.44 2.89
N LYS A 163 3.35 18.36 3.74
CA LYS A 163 4.24 19.16 4.59
C LYS A 163 4.98 18.27 5.59
N GLU A 164 6.19 18.67 5.96
CA GLU A 164 7.07 17.94 6.90
C GLU A 164 6.37 17.61 8.24
N GLU A 165 5.55 18.52 8.76
CA GLU A 165 4.76 18.30 9.99
C GLU A 165 3.82 17.11 9.88
N LEU A 166 3.22 16.88 8.70
CA LEU A 166 2.35 15.74 8.44
C LEU A 166 3.12 14.44 8.35
N ILE A 167 4.26 14.47 7.68
CA ILE A 167 5.16 13.31 7.61
C ILE A 167 5.57 12.90 9.02
N ASN A 168 5.91 13.86 9.88
CA ASN A 168 6.26 13.60 11.27
C ASN A 168 5.06 12.99 12.05
N THR A 169 3.85 13.49 11.80
CA THR A 169 2.63 12.92 12.40
C THR A 169 2.42 11.48 11.94
N PHE A 170 2.54 11.19 10.65
CA PHE A 170 2.40 9.84 10.09
C PHE A 170 3.49 8.90 10.60
N SER A 171 4.73 9.38 10.69
CA SER A 171 5.85 8.63 11.27
C SER A 171 5.57 8.19 12.69
N GLY A 172 4.87 9.01 13.49
CA GLY A 172 4.46 8.69 14.85
C GLY A 172 3.46 7.52 14.97
N PHE A 173 2.77 7.15 13.89
CA PHE A 173 1.87 6.00 13.86
C PHE A 173 2.56 4.70 13.41
N CYS A 174 3.80 4.80 12.90
CA CYS A 174 4.56 3.69 12.33
C CYS A 174 5.70 3.25 13.25
N ASP A 175 6.17 2.03 13.04
CA ASP A 175 7.31 1.48 13.79
C ASP A 175 8.65 1.93 13.19
N LYS A 176 8.68 2.20 11.88
CA LYS A 176 9.86 2.66 11.14
C LYS A 176 9.45 3.64 10.04
N THR A 177 10.30 4.64 9.81
CA THR A 177 10.20 5.51 8.64
C THR A 177 11.46 5.37 7.81
N ILE A 178 11.29 5.10 6.52
CA ILE A 178 12.36 5.00 5.53
C ILE A 178 12.16 6.14 4.54
N LYS A 179 13.08 7.10 4.54
CA LYS A 179 13.06 8.24 3.62
C LYS A 179 14.26 8.15 2.67
N ARG A 180 13.96 8.21 1.38
CA ARG A 180 14.94 8.26 0.30
C ARG A 180 14.82 9.59 -0.45
N VAL A 181 15.90 10.36 -0.47
CA VAL A 181 15.94 11.69 -1.07
C VAL A 181 16.77 11.64 -2.35
#